data_92799fc29b8bf91944f0a7bb95c4693a
#
_entry.id   92799fc29b8bf91944f0a7bb95c4693a
#
_cell.length_a   1.000
_cell.length_b   1.000
_cell.length_c   1.000
_cell.angle_alpha   90.00
_cell.angle_beta   90.00
_cell.angle_gamma   90.00
#
_symmetry.space_group_name_H-M   'P 1'
#
loop_
_entity.id
_entity.type
_entity.pdbx_description
1 polymer ?
#
loop_
_entity_poly.entity_id
_entity_poly.type
_entity_poly.pdbx_seq_one_letter_code
_entity_poly.pdbx_strand_id
1 'polypeptide(L)'
;MMINSRNNVYSLLSSLLEEYHYNIFRSDWDKEVKRMNFSPTLPMISQMLMTFGVDNFIAKVPSDKISLLPDHFLALFKNQGVFMTVLVLKSPSFVEITDIQTGNVQKITYQDALGKWTGYIISIKEKSVVTQAPNVCIK
;
A
#
# COMPACT_ATOMS: atom_id res chain seq x y z
N MET A 1 24.51 9.52 9.45
CA MET A 1 23.35 10.35 9.42
C MET A 1 22.08 9.53 9.49
N MET A 2 21.15 10.03 10.20
CA MET A 2 19.95 9.30 10.39
C MET A 2 18.98 9.57 9.26
N ILE A 3 18.62 8.56 8.53
CA ILE A 3 17.64 8.70 7.50
C ILE A 3 16.26 8.50 8.10
N ASN A 4 15.39 9.41 7.80
CA ASN A 4 14.04 9.26 8.27
C ASN A 4 13.30 8.35 7.31
N SER A 5 13.37 7.05 7.58
CA SER A 5 12.74 6.04 6.74
C SER A 5 11.23 6.23 6.63
N ARG A 6 10.62 6.78 7.66
CA ARG A 6 9.17 7.02 7.61
C ARG A 6 8.79 8.10 6.63
N ASN A 7 9.69 9.06 6.38
CA ASN A 7 9.43 10.05 5.34
C ASN A 7 9.41 9.38 3.98
N ASN A 8 10.28 8.36 3.78
CA ASN A 8 10.26 7.59 2.54
C ASN A 8 8.97 6.82 2.40
N VAL A 9 8.46 6.26 3.49
CA VAL A 9 7.20 5.53 3.45
C VAL A 9 6.06 6.46 3.03
N TYR A 10 6.01 7.66 3.60
CA TYR A 10 5.00 8.63 3.19
C TYR A 10 5.08 8.91 1.69
N SER A 11 6.28 9.18 1.18
CA SER A 11 6.46 9.47 -0.24
C SER A 11 6.03 8.32 -1.13
N LEU A 12 6.42 7.11 -0.76
CA LEU A 12 6.09 5.94 -1.55
C LEU A 12 4.59 5.65 -1.53
N LEU A 13 3.97 5.75 -0.36
CA LEU A 13 2.54 5.53 -0.25
C LEU A 13 1.77 6.62 -0.98
N SER A 14 2.22 7.86 -0.87
CA SER A 14 1.60 8.97 -1.58
C SER A 14 1.66 8.76 -3.09
N SER A 15 2.80 8.28 -3.60
CA SER A 15 2.93 7.95 -5.02
C SER A 15 1.95 6.86 -5.44
N LEU A 16 1.81 5.83 -4.61
CA LEU A 16 0.85 4.77 -4.90
C LEU A 16 -0.56 5.35 -4.99
N LEU A 17 -0.94 6.18 -4.03
CA LEU A 17 -2.30 6.72 -3.98
C LEU A 17 -2.57 7.69 -5.12
N GLU A 18 -1.55 8.39 -5.61
CA GLU A 18 -1.71 9.27 -6.75
C GLU A 18 -2.07 8.50 -8.01
N GLU A 19 -1.63 7.24 -8.12
CA GLU A 19 -2.00 6.40 -9.26
C GLU A 19 -3.50 6.14 -9.29
N TYR A 20 -4.17 6.28 -8.13
CA TYR A 20 -5.61 6.07 -8.00
C TYR A 20 -6.34 7.40 -7.80
N HIS A 21 -5.65 8.52 -8.04
CA HIS A 21 -6.20 9.87 -7.99
C HIS A 21 -6.55 10.35 -6.58
N TYR A 22 -5.82 9.88 -5.59
CA TYR A 22 -5.95 10.34 -4.21
C TYR A 22 -4.73 11.13 -3.79
N ASN A 23 -4.94 12.10 -2.90
CA ASN A 23 -3.87 12.83 -2.26
C ASN A 23 -4.03 12.73 -0.76
N ILE A 24 -2.92 12.54 -0.03
CA ILE A 24 -2.94 12.65 1.41
C ILE A 24 -1.94 13.71 1.82
N PHE A 25 -2.34 14.54 2.79
CA PHE A 25 -1.46 15.58 3.29
C PHE A 25 -0.49 14.98 4.30
N ARG A 26 0.75 15.47 4.27
CA ARG A 26 1.78 15.00 5.16
C ARG A 26 1.38 15.13 6.62
N SER A 27 0.70 16.21 6.98
CA SER A 27 0.28 16.42 8.35
C SER A 27 -0.73 15.38 8.80
N ASP A 28 -1.63 14.96 7.92
CA ASP A 28 -2.60 13.92 8.25
C ASP A 28 -1.91 12.57 8.41
N TRP A 29 -0.95 12.28 7.54
CA TRP A 29 -0.16 11.07 7.64
C TRP A 29 0.58 10.99 8.97
N ASP A 30 1.28 12.08 9.34
CA ASP A 30 2.05 12.12 10.57
C ASP A 30 1.17 11.90 11.79
N LYS A 31 -0.03 12.49 11.78
CA LYS A 31 -0.98 12.34 12.87
C LYS A 31 -1.43 10.88 13.02
N GLU A 32 -1.75 10.22 11.92
CA GLU A 32 -2.23 8.84 11.97
C GLU A 32 -1.11 7.86 12.35
N VAL A 33 0.10 8.08 11.85
CA VAL A 33 1.23 7.24 12.21
C VAL A 33 1.50 7.32 13.71
N LYS A 34 1.41 8.52 14.26
CA LYS A 34 1.60 8.73 15.69
C LYS A 34 0.52 8.01 16.49
N ARG A 35 -0.72 8.10 16.03
CA ARG A 35 -1.85 7.46 16.69
C ARG A 35 -1.74 5.93 16.69
N MET A 36 -1.20 5.36 15.62
CA MET A 36 -1.05 3.92 15.50
C MET A 36 0.11 3.34 16.31
N ASN A 37 0.93 4.22 16.88
CA ASN A 37 2.04 3.79 17.72
C ASN A 37 2.98 2.79 17.03
N PHE A 38 3.12 2.96 15.72
CA PHE A 38 4.11 2.22 14.92
C PHE A 38 3.95 0.71 14.85
N SER A 39 2.75 0.23 15.01
CA SER A 39 2.47 -1.19 14.81
C SER A 39 1.44 -1.38 13.72
N PRO A 40 1.71 -0.96 12.49
CA PRO A 40 0.68 -1.02 11.45
C PRO A 40 0.46 -2.44 10.98
N THR A 41 -0.75 -2.93 11.22
CA THR A 41 -1.21 -4.18 10.62
C THR A 41 -1.95 -3.83 9.34
N LEU A 42 -2.20 -4.84 8.51
CA LEU A 42 -2.93 -4.59 7.26
C LEU A 42 -4.31 -3.97 7.53
N PRO A 43 -5.11 -4.48 8.49
CA PRO A 43 -6.39 -3.83 8.80
C PRO A 43 -6.24 -2.38 9.28
N MET A 44 -5.20 -2.09 10.04
CA MET A 44 -4.97 -0.73 10.52
C MET A 44 -4.65 0.22 9.37
N ILE A 45 -3.84 -0.23 8.43
CA ILE A 45 -3.52 0.59 7.25
C ILE A 45 -4.77 0.80 6.40
N SER A 46 -5.58 -0.25 6.22
CA SER A 46 -6.84 -0.13 5.49
C SER A 46 -7.74 0.92 6.13
N GLN A 47 -7.86 0.87 7.45
CA GLN A 47 -8.68 1.81 8.20
C GLN A 47 -8.14 3.24 8.10
N MET A 48 -6.83 3.39 8.16
CA MET A 48 -6.19 4.68 8.01
C MET A 48 -6.49 5.28 6.64
N LEU A 49 -6.40 4.46 5.60
CA LEU A 49 -6.71 4.91 4.25
C LEU A 49 -8.16 5.36 4.14
N MET A 50 -9.07 4.66 4.79
CA MET A 50 -10.47 5.07 4.81
C MET A 50 -10.63 6.42 5.50
N THR A 51 -9.89 6.66 6.57
CA THR A 51 -9.90 7.94 7.25
C THR A 51 -9.47 9.07 6.32
N PHE A 52 -8.57 8.79 5.41
CA PHE A 52 -8.12 9.77 4.42
C PHE A 52 -9.07 9.88 3.22
N GLY A 53 -10.16 9.14 3.22
CA GLY A 53 -11.10 9.15 2.10
C GLY A 53 -10.73 8.22 0.97
N VAL A 54 -9.78 7.31 1.20
CA VAL A 54 -9.34 6.37 0.18
C VAL A 54 -10.17 5.09 0.29
N ASP A 55 -10.97 4.81 -0.72
CA ASP A 55 -11.81 3.63 -0.76
C ASP A 55 -10.95 2.41 -1.04
N ASN A 56 -11.02 1.41 -0.17
CA ASN A 56 -10.16 0.24 -0.27
C ASN A 56 -10.77 -0.94 0.48
N PHE A 57 -10.25 -2.13 0.22
CA PHE A 57 -10.64 -3.32 0.98
C PHE A 57 -9.50 -4.32 0.97
N ILE A 58 -9.51 -5.21 1.95
CA ILE A 58 -8.52 -6.28 2.04
C ILE A 58 -9.04 -7.48 1.27
N ALA A 59 -8.21 -8.03 0.41
CA ALA A 59 -8.57 -9.18 -0.42
C ALA A 59 -7.50 -10.25 -0.32
N LYS A 60 -7.90 -11.51 -0.50
CA LYS A 60 -6.94 -12.61 -0.61
C LYS A 60 -6.86 -13.03 -2.07
N VAL A 61 -5.62 -13.12 -2.57
CA VAL A 61 -5.36 -13.42 -3.97
C VAL A 61 -4.49 -14.67 -4.03
N PRO A 62 -4.81 -15.64 -4.89
CA PRO A 62 -3.95 -16.80 -5.07
C PRO A 62 -2.56 -16.39 -5.54
N SER A 63 -1.53 -17.07 -5.05
CA SER A 63 -0.15 -16.68 -5.34
C SER A 63 0.18 -16.72 -6.82
N ASP A 64 -0.46 -17.62 -7.59
CA ASP A 64 -0.22 -17.69 -9.03
C ASP A 64 -0.84 -16.52 -9.80
N LYS A 65 -1.56 -15.64 -9.12
CA LYS A 65 -2.18 -14.48 -9.75
C LYS A 65 -1.42 -13.18 -9.52
N ILE A 66 -0.22 -13.26 -8.98
CA ILE A 66 0.56 -12.05 -8.69
C ILE A 66 0.81 -11.23 -9.96
N SER A 67 0.92 -11.89 -11.11
CA SER A 67 1.15 -11.18 -12.37
C SER A 67 -0.04 -10.30 -12.78
N LEU A 68 -1.22 -10.59 -12.25
CA LEU A 68 -2.42 -9.82 -12.57
C LEU A 68 -2.60 -8.61 -11.65
N LEU A 69 -1.81 -8.52 -10.59
CA LEU A 69 -1.89 -7.38 -9.68
C LEU A 69 -1.23 -6.16 -10.30
N PRO A 70 -1.61 -4.96 -9.83
CA PRO A 70 -0.91 -3.75 -10.28
C PRO A 70 0.57 -3.83 -9.99
N ASP A 71 1.35 -2.98 -10.62
CA ASP A 71 2.80 -2.96 -10.38
C ASP A 71 3.13 -2.47 -8.97
N HIS A 72 2.21 -1.79 -8.32
CA HIS A 72 2.45 -1.14 -7.04
C HIS A 72 1.24 -1.41 -6.15
N PHE A 73 1.43 -2.06 -5.01
CA PHE A 73 0.32 -2.40 -4.10
C PHE A 73 0.81 -2.66 -2.68
N LEU A 74 -0.13 -2.65 -1.74
CA LEU A 74 0.14 -2.98 -0.33
C LEU A 74 -0.20 -4.45 -0.09
N ALA A 75 0.65 -5.14 0.66
CA ALA A 75 0.48 -6.57 0.89
C ALA A 75 0.94 -6.98 2.28
N LEU A 76 0.51 -8.16 2.70
CA LEU A 76 0.96 -8.77 3.94
C LEU A 76 1.94 -9.88 3.62
N PHE A 77 3.15 -9.74 4.14
CA PHE A 77 4.20 -10.76 4.00
C PHE A 77 4.46 -11.40 5.35
N LYS A 78 4.96 -12.62 5.32
CA LYS A 78 5.38 -13.32 6.53
C LYS A 78 6.80 -13.78 6.32
N ASN A 79 7.70 -13.28 7.17
CA ASN A 79 9.11 -13.61 7.05
C ASN A 79 9.58 -14.16 8.40
N GLN A 80 10.00 -15.43 8.40
CA GLN A 80 10.49 -16.11 9.61
C GLN A 80 9.49 -16.00 10.77
N GLY A 81 8.22 -16.22 10.47
CA GLY A 81 7.18 -16.19 11.49
C GLY A 81 6.67 -14.82 11.85
N VAL A 82 7.23 -13.77 11.28
CA VAL A 82 6.83 -12.40 11.59
C VAL A 82 6.04 -11.83 10.42
N PHE A 83 4.85 -11.31 10.72
CA PHE A 83 4.03 -10.65 9.71
C PHE A 83 4.47 -9.19 9.55
N MET A 84 4.50 -8.74 8.31
CA MET A 84 4.86 -7.35 8.01
C MET A 84 3.98 -6.82 6.89
N THR A 85 3.52 -5.59 7.04
CA THR A 85 2.81 -4.91 5.98
C THR A 85 3.83 -4.21 5.11
N VAL A 86 3.80 -4.49 3.82
CA VAL A 86 4.81 -3.96 2.90
C VAL A 86 4.16 -3.30 1.70
N LEU A 87 4.89 -2.35 1.15
CA LEU A 87 4.55 -1.74 -0.11
C LEU A 87 5.36 -2.48 -1.18
N VAL A 88 4.68 -3.02 -2.17
CA VAL A 88 5.30 -3.84 -3.21
C VAL A 88 5.38 -3.05 -4.50
N LEU A 89 6.55 -3.07 -5.13
CA LEU A 89 6.74 -2.52 -6.45
C LEU A 89 7.31 -3.63 -7.33
N LYS A 90 6.56 -4.03 -8.36
CA LYS A 90 6.99 -5.09 -9.26
C LYS A 90 7.86 -4.53 -10.37
N SER A 91 8.95 -5.21 -10.66
CA SER A 91 9.81 -4.95 -11.81
C SER A 91 9.88 -6.22 -12.64
N PRO A 92 10.39 -6.16 -13.89
CA PRO A 92 10.38 -7.36 -14.73
C PRO A 92 11.08 -8.58 -14.16
N SER A 93 12.17 -8.38 -13.42
CA SER A 93 12.95 -9.50 -12.93
C SER A 93 13.05 -9.59 -11.41
N PHE A 94 12.51 -8.63 -10.68
CA PHE A 94 12.57 -8.65 -9.22
C PHE A 94 11.38 -7.89 -8.63
N VAL A 95 11.24 -8.01 -7.32
CA VAL A 95 10.20 -7.32 -6.57
C VAL A 95 10.89 -6.48 -5.51
N GLU A 96 10.49 -5.22 -5.41
CA GLU A 96 11.00 -4.35 -4.36
C GLU A 96 9.93 -4.25 -3.29
N ILE A 97 10.28 -4.55 -2.05
CA ILE A 97 9.35 -4.44 -0.93
C ILE A 97 9.86 -3.43 0.07
N THR A 98 8.96 -2.61 0.57
CA THR A 98 9.27 -1.60 1.59
C THR A 98 8.43 -1.87 2.81
N ASP A 99 9.09 -2.11 3.94
CA ASP A 99 8.38 -2.33 5.21
C ASP A 99 7.76 -1.01 5.64
N ILE A 100 6.44 -1.00 5.83
CA ILE A 100 5.72 0.22 6.20
C ILE A 100 6.16 0.72 7.58
N GLN A 101 6.50 -0.18 8.49
CA GLN A 101 6.87 0.20 9.84
C GLN A 101 8.25 0.85 9.90
N THR A 102 9.22 0.27 9.22
CA THR A 102 10.61 0.72 9.33
C THR A 102 11.10 1.55 8.16
N GLY A 103 10.45 1.42 7.01
CA GLY A 103 10.92 2.06 5.79
C GLY A 103 12.05 1.31 5.10
N ASN A 104 12.42 0.14 5.62
CA ASN A 104 13.48 -0.65 5.00
C ASN A 104 13.03 -1.20 3.66
N VAL A 105 13.93 -1.14 2.68
CA VAL A 105 13.65 -1.57 1.32
C VAL A 105 14.51 -2.78 0.99
N GLN A 106 13.91 -3.78 0.36
CA GLN A 106 14.63 -4.97 -0.10
C GLN A 106 14.23 -5.28 -1.54
N LYS A 107 15.20 -5.70 -2.33
CA LYS A 107 14.92 -6.26 -3.65
C LYS A 107 15.06 -7.77 -3.56
N ILE A 108 14.02 -8.48 -3.94
CA ILE A 108 14.01 -9.94 -3.86
C ILE A 108 13.50 -10.51 -5.17
N THR A 109 13.76 -11.80 -5.38
CA THR A 109 13.26 -12.46 -6.58
C THR A 109 11.77 -12.71 -6.46
N TYR A 110 11.11 -12.95 -7.57
CA TYR A 110 9.70 -13.32 -7.54
C TYR A 110 9.49 -14.61 -6.76
N GLN A 111 10.41 -15.56 -6.87
CA GLN A 111 10.31 -16.80 -6.13
C GLN A 111 10.32 -16.55 -4.62
N ASP A 112 11.24 -15.70 -4.15
CA ASP A 112 11.30 -15.34 -2.73
C ASP A 112 10.04 -14.60 -2.30
N ALA A 113 9.57 -13.69 -3.14
CA ALA A 113 8.36 -12.94 -2.83
C ALA A 113 7.18 -13.87 -2.65
N LEU A 114 7.01 -14.82 -3.56
CA LEU A 114 5.89 -15.76 -3.49
C LEU A 114 5.99 -16.65 -2.24
N GLY A 115 7.20 -16.97 -1.81
CA GLY A 115 7.39 -17.75 -0.60
C GLY A 115 7.07 -17.01 0.69
N LYS A 116 7.07 -15.68 0.65
CA LYS A 116 6.82 -14.85 1.83
C LYS A 116 5.45 -14.19 1.82
N TRP A 117 4.84 -14.06 0.67
CA TRP A 117 3.56 -13.39 0.54
C TRP A 117 2.44 -14.29 1.07
N THR A 118 1.57 -13.74 1.90
CA THR A 118 0.45 -14.49 2.46
C THR A 118 -0.73 -14.58 1.51
N GLY A 119 -0.73 -13.79 0.44
CA GLY A 119 -1.86 -13.68 -0.47
C GLY A 119 -2.76 -12.50 -0.17
N TYR A 120 -2.62 -11.88 0.99
CA TYR A 120 -3.46 -10.74 1.35
C TYR A 120 -2.88 -9.44 0.81
N ILE A 121 -3.77 -8.61 0.26
CA ILE A 121 -3.42 -7.28 -0.25
C ILE A 121 -4.47 -6.28 0.20
N ILE A 122 -4.13 -5.00 0.08
CA ILE A 122 -5.13 -3.95 0.14
C ILE A 122 -5.40 -3.54 -1.31
N SER A 123 -6.64 -3.72 -1.73
CA SER A 123 -7.09 -3.31 -3.05
C SER A 123 -7.64 -1.89 -2.95
N ILE A 124 -7.10 -0.98 -3.72
CA ILE A 124 -7.51 0.41 -3.69
C ILE A 124 -8.43 0.66 -4.88
N LYS A 125 -9.59 1.21 -4.59
CA LYS A 125 -10.53 1.54 -5.62
C LYS A 125 -10.22 2.92 -6.14
N GLU A 126 -10.14 3.05 -7.45
CA GLU A 126 -9.83 4.33 -8.05
C GLU A 126 -10.89 5.37 -7.69
N LYS A 127 -10.43 6.58 -7.37
CA LYS A 127 -11.33 7.65 -7.01
C LYS A 127 -12.21 8.02 -8.20
N SER A 128 -13.51 8.12 -7.98
CA SER A 128 -14.42 8.52 -9.03
C SER A 128 -14.19 9.96 -9.43
N VAL A 129 -14.09 10.16 -10.73
CA VAL A 129 -14.00 11.51 -11.26
C VAL A 129 -15.41 11.96 -11.53
N VAL A 130 -16.02 12.53 -10.53
CA VAL A 130 -17.39 12.79 -10.60
C VAL A 130 -17.79 13.87 -11.44
N THR A 131 -16.91 14.59 -11.78
CA THR A 131 -17.24 15.71 -12.50
C THR A 131 -18.13 15.51 -13.60
N GLN A 132 -18.25 14.45 -13.95
CA GLN A 132 -19.08 14.31 -14.96
C GLN A 132 -20.35 14.38 -14.61
N ALA A 133 -20.52 14.57 -14.22
CA ALA A 133 -21.53 14.73 -14.00
C ALA A 133 -22.41 15.26 -14.19
N PRO A 134 -22.08 15.39 -14.42
CA PRO A 134 -22.83 15.68 -14.49
C PRO A 134 -23.69 15.50 -14.93
N ASN A 135 -23.25 15.58 -15.15
CA ASN A 135 -23.86 15.60 -15.47
C ASN A 135 -24.83 15.13 -15.65
N VAL A 136 -24.70 14.88 -15.73
CA VAL A 136 -25.41 14.60 -15.80
C VAL A 136 -26.47 14.45 -15.65
N CYS A 137 -26.46 14.69 -15.46
CA CYS A 137 -27.27 14.75 -15.19
C CYS A 137 -28.25 14.74 -15.34
N ILE A 138 -28.06 15.05 -15.60
CA ILE A 138 -28.75 15.28 -15.70
C ILE A 138 -29.69 14.86 -16.05
N LYS A 139 -29.78 14.91 -16.28
CA LYS A 139 -30.48 14.86 -16.51
C LYS A 139 -31.09 14.37 -16.52
#